data_d40a38d0056cd3d4d367372e45c52c16
#
_entry.id   d40a38d0056cd3d4d367372e45c52c16
#
_cell.length_a   1.000
_cell.length_b   1.000
_cell.length_c   1.000
_cell.angle_alpha   90.00
_cell.angle_beta   90.00
_cell.angle_gamma   90.00
#
_symmetry.space_group_name_H-M   'P 1'
#
loop_
_entity.id
_entity.type
_entity.pdbx_description
1 polymer ?
#
loop_
_entity_poly.entity_id
_entity_poly.type
_entity_poly.pdbx_seq_one_letter_code
_entity_poly.pdbx_strand_id
1 'polypeptide(L)'
;MTFNFRRSALQLGIAALFASAFSAQAADIPQVKVTVNDKQCEPMTITVNAGKTQFIIQNHSQKALEWEILKGVMVVEERENIAPGFSQKMTANLQPGEYDMTCGLLTNPKGKLIVKGSATADAAQSDALLSLSGAITEYKAYVTAETAQLVAGTKAFTDAIKAGDLEKAKSLYAPTRQHYERIEPIAELFSDL
;
A
#
# COMPACT_ATOMS: atom_id res chain seq x y z
N MET A 1 4.16 90.64 -21.68
CA MET A 1 4.02 89.23 -22.18
C MET A 1 4.05 88.28 -20.97
N THR A 2 2.89 87.87 -20.53
CA THR A 2 2.74 87.05 -19.34
C THR A 2 2.32 85.66 -19.79
N PHE A 3 3.21 84.65 -19.56
CA PHE A 3 2.93 83.23 -19.86
C PHE A 3 2.28 82.60 -18.67
N ASN A 4 1.02 82.16 -18.83
CA ASN A 4 0.30 81.35 -17.84
C ASN A 4 0.62 79.89 -17.98
N PHE A 5 1.31 79.24 -16.99
CA PHE A 5 1.50 77.84 -16.94
C PHE A 5 0.31 77.18 -16.20
N ARG A 6 -0.56 76.48 -16.93
CA ARG A 6 -1.58 75.62 -16.37
C ARG A 6 -0.94 74.35 -15.83
N ARG A 7 -0.96 74.12 -14.52
CA ARG A 7 -0.59 72.89 -13.88
C ARG A 7 -1.76 71.88 -14.02
N SER A 8 -1.60 70.85 -14.85
CA SER A 8 -2.47 69.68 -14.88
C SER A 8 -2.06 68.74 -13.76
N ALA A 9 -2.95 68.54 -12.79
CA ALA A 9 -2.78 67.54 -11.75
C ALA A 9 -3.10 66.16 -12.31
N LEU A 10 -2.08 65.32 -12.43
CA LEU A 10 -2.19 63.91 -12.79
C LEU A 10 -2.54 63.13 -11.51
N GLN A 11 -3.80 62.70 -11.38
CA GLN A 11 -4.20 61.82 -10.27
C GLN A 11 -3.77 60.38 -10.60
N LEU A 12 -2.72 59.89 -9.95
CA LEU A 12 -2.38 58.47 -9.96
C LEU A 12 -3.36 57.74 -9.02
N GLY A 13 -4.28 56.99 -9.57
CA GLY A 13 -5.10 56.03 -8.85
C GLY A 13 -4.28 54.80 -8.52
N ILE A 14 -3.93 54.60 -7.23
CA ILE A 14 -3.31 53.37 -6.73
C ILE A 14 -4.44 52.36 -6.58
N ALA A 15 -4.57 51.42 -7.52
CA ALA A 15 -5.40 50.23 -7.37
C ALA A 15 -4.68 49.23 -6.45
N ALA A 16 -5.09 49.18 -5.18
CA ALA A 16 -4.62 48.17 -4.24
C ALA A 16 -5.23 46.82 -4.62
N LEU A 17 -4.45 45.95 -5.28
CA LEU A 17 -4.76 44.56 -5.51
C LEU A 17 -4.60 43.84 -4.14
N PHE A 18 -5.70 43.56 -3.45
CA PHE A 18 -5.74 42.61 -2.36
C PHE A 18 -5.54 41.19 -2.93
N ALA A 19 -4.30 40.72 -2.97
CA ALA A 19 -4.00 39.32 -3.17
C ALA A 19 -4.41 38.56 -1.91
N SER A 20 -5.61 37.95 -1.92
CA SER A 20 -6.03 37.00 -0.90
C SER A 20 -5.14 35.77 -1.02
N ALA A 21 -4.10 35.68 -0.18
CA ALA A 21 -3.33 34.47 -0.03
C ALA A 21 -4.24 33.42 0.61
N PHE A 22 -4.82 32.54 -0.19
CA PHE A 22 -5.39 31.28 0.31
C PHE A 22 -4.24 30.45 0.86
N SER A 23 -4.02 30.53 2.15
CA SER A 23 -3.19 29.56 2.85
C SER A 23 -3.88 28.21 2.75
N ALA A 24 -3.42 27.36 1.83
CA ALA A 24 -3.78 25.94 1.83
C ALA A 24 -3.25 25.36 3.15
N GLN A 25 -4.12 25.26 4.14
CA GLN A 25 -3.81 24.57 5.39
C GLN A 25 -3.71 23.09 5.04
N ALA A 26 -2.48 22.56 5.02
CA ALA A 26 -2.28 21.13 4.92
C ALA A 26 -3.00 20.50 6.12
N ALA A 27 -4.01 19.68 5.87
CA ALA A 27 -4.71 18.98 6.94
C ALA A 27 -3.68 18.13 7.69
N ASP A 28 -3.60 18.29 9.00
CA ASP A 28 -2.72 17.48 9.84
C ASP A 28 -3.09 15.99 9.66
N ILE A 29 -2.09 15.19 9.30
CA ILE A 29 -2.28 13.74 9.15
C ILE A 29 -2.52 13.17 10.55
N PRO A 30 -3.65 12.46 10.79
CA PRO A 30 -3.92 11.82 12.07
C PRO A 30 -2.78 10.92 12.49
N GLN A 31 -2.37 11.00 13.77
CA GLN A 31 -1.28 10.19 14.30
C GLN A 31 -1.80 9.15 15.29
N VAL A 32 -1.29 7.94 15.16
CA VAL A 32 -1.58 6.81 16.06
C VAL A 32 -0.28 6.25 16.59
N LYS A 33 -0.19 6.12 17.91
CA LYS A 33 0.94 5.50 18.58
C LYS A 33 0.67 4.03 18.80
N VAL A 34 1.65 3.18 18.48
CA VAL A 34 1.66 1.74 18.71
C VAL A 34 2.93 1.38 19.45
N THR A 35 2.79 0.78 20.62
CA THR A 35 3.91 0.22 21.36
C THR A 35 3.93 -1.28 21.16
N VAL A 36 5.06 -1.83 20.78
CA VAL A 36 5.25 -3.28 20.61
C VAL A 36 6.19 -3.76 21.70
N ASN A 37 5.75 -4.73 22.51
CA ASN A 37 6.55 -5.40 23.52
C ASN A 37 6.79 -6.87 23.15
N ASP A 38 7.47 -7.64 24.00
CA ASP A 38 7.82 -9.04 23.72
C ASP A 38 6.61 -9.99 23.58
N LYS A 39 5.39 -9.51 23.84
CA LYS A 39 4.17 -10.34 23.85
C LYS A 39 3.07 -9.87 22.90
N GLN A 40 2.93 -8.56 22.67
CA GLN A 40 1.80 -7.99 21.93
C GLN A 40 2.04 -6.54 21.51
N CYS A 41 1.11 -6.00 20.72
CA CYS A 41 0.96 -4.57 20.51
C CYS A 41 0.13 -3.90 21.63
N GLU A 42 0.33 -2.63 21.82
CA GLU A 42 -0.51 -1.76 22.65
C GLU A 42 -0.81 -0.45 21.90
N PRO A 43 -2.08 -0.22 21.54
CA PRO A 43 -3.26 -1.09 21.73
C PRO A 43 -3.30 -2.28 20.76
N MET A 44 -3.98 -3.37 21.12
CA MET A 44 -4.24 -4.51 20.25
C MET A 44 -5.32 -4.28 19.20
N THR A 45 -6.13 -3.23 19.39
CA THR A 45 -7.14 -2.82 18.41
C THR A 45 -7.05 -1.31 18.20
N ILE A 46 -6.89 -0.93 16.95
CA ILE A 46 -6.84 0.48 16.52
C ILE A 46 -8.03 0.74 15.59
N THR A 47 -8.66 1.90 15.75
CA THR A 47 -9.69 2.35 14.82
C THR A 47 -9.28 3.72 14.26
N VAL A 48 -9.26 3.83 12.92
CA VAL A 48 -8.96 5.07 12.20
C VAL A 48 -9.99 5.33 11.11
N ASN A 49 -10.00 6.52 10.56
CA ASN A 49 -10.77 6.82 9.35
C ASN A 49 -9.96 6.47 8.09
N ALA A 50 -10.64 6.17 7.00
CA ALA A 50 -10.01 5.98 5.70
C ALA A 50 -9.21 7.21 5.26
N GLY A 51 -8.14 6.95 4.50
CA GLY A 51 -7.18 7.96 4.07
C GLY A 51 -5.84 7.84 4.77
N LYS A 52 -5.08 8.94 4.76
CA LYS A 52 -3.73 8.97 5.34
C LYS A 52 -3.75 8.97 6.86
N THR A 53 -3.04 8.02 7.46
CA THR A 53 -2.78 7.94 8.91
C THR A 53 -1.28 7.73 9.12
N GLN A 54 -0.68 8.45 10.06
CA GLN A 54 0.71 8.26 10.47
C GLN A 54 0.77 7.42 11.73
N PHE A 55 1.40 6.25 11.64
CA PHE A 55 1.69 5.39 12.79
C PHE A 55 3.05 5.73 13.37
N ILE A 56 3.14 5.82 14.69
CA ILE A 56 4.38 5.99 15.44
C ILE A 56 4.60 4.70 16.20
N ILE A 57 5.48 3.85 15.67
CA ILE A 57 5.75 2.52 16.19
C ILE A 57 6.92 2.61 17.16
N GLN A 58 6.72 2.21 18.41
CA GLN A 58 7.74 2.17 19.46
C GLN A 58 8.08 0.72 19.81
N ASN A 59 9.35 0.36 19.69
CA ASN A 59 9.82 -0.95 20.07
C ASN A 59 10.22 -0.98 21.55
N HIS A 60 9.42 -1.58 22.39
CA HIS A 60 9.71 -1.85 23.80
C HIS A 60 10.07 -3.33 24.06
N SER A 61 10.34 -4.10 23.00
CA SER A 61 10.84 -5.46 23.09
C SER A 61 12.36 -5.51 23.21
N GLN A 62 12.92 -6.70 23.41
CA GLN A 62 14.37 -6.91 23.55
C GLN A 62 15.07 -7.18 22.20
N LYS A 63 14.34 -7.24 21.09
CA LYS A 63 14.86 -7.56 19.77
C LYS A 63 14.45 -6.50 18.75
N ALA A 64 15.22 -6.38 17.67
CA ALA A 64 14.76 -5.65 16.50
C ALA A 64 13.50 -6.34 15.97
N LEU A 65 12.52 -5.55 15.56
CA LEU A 65 11.25 -6.05 15.05
C LEU A 65 10.86 -5.33 13.76
N GLU A 66 9.96 -5.95 13.03
CA GLU A 66 9.19 -5.29 11.98
C GLU A 66 7.73 -5.18 12.40
N TRP A 67 7.07 -4.18 11.86
CA TRP A 67 5.66 -3.92 12.10
C TRP A 67 4.96 -3.69 10.77
N GLU A 68 3.93 -4.48 10.53
CA GLU A 68 3.22 -4.54 9.26
C GLU A 68 1.74 -4.32 9.44
N ILE A 69 1.11 -3.76 8.42
CA ILE A 69 -0.35 -3.73 8.22
C ILE A 69 -0.66 -4.75 7.13
N LEU A 70 -1.47 -5.74 7.45
CA LEU A 70 -1.81 -6.84 6.57
C LEU A 70 -3.29 -6.81 6.17
N LYS A 71 -3.59 -7.10 4.89
CA LYS A 71 -4.94 -7.42 4.44
C LYS A 71 -4.98 -8.86 3.94
N GLY A 72 -5.45 -9.77 4.81
CA GLY A 72 -5.25 -11.20 4.59
C GLY A 72 -3.77 -11.54 4.66
N VAL A 73 -3.21 -12.07 3.57
CA VAL A 73 -1.77 -12.40 3.43
C VAL A 73 -0.95 -11.27 2.82
N MET A 74 -1.59 -10.19 2.38
CA MET A 74 -0.94 -9.08 1.69
C MET A 74 -0.39 -8.06 2.69
N VAL A 75 0.90 -7.74 2.60
CA VAL A 75 1.49 -6.59 3.27
C VAL A 75 1.03 -5.31 2.56
N VAL A 76 0.36 -4.43 3.30
CA VAL A 76 -0.12 -3.13 2.80
C VAL A 76 0.91 -2.04 3.02
N GLU A 77 1.50 -2.01 4.19
CA GLU A 77 2.58 -1.11 4.61
C GLU A 77 3.39 -1.77 5.72
N GLU A 78 4.68 -1.47 5.77
CA GLU A 78 5.59 -2.04 6.76
C GLU A 78 6.69 -1.08 7.23
N ARG A 79 7.27 -1.37 8.39
CA ARG A 79 8.52 -0.80 8.89
C ARG A 79 9.38 -1.89 9.46
N GLU A 80 10.54 -2.06 8.84
CA GLU A 80 11.54 -3.04 9.21
C GLU A 80 12.58 -2.47 10.19
N ASN A 81 13.28 -3.38 10.84
CA ASN A 81 14.49 -3.09 11.60
C ASN A 81 14.33 -2.01 12.68
N ILE A 82 13.20 -1.98 13.36
CA ILE A 82 12.98 -1.09 14.51
C ILE A 82 13.77 -1.66 15.70
N ALA A 83 14.90 -1.05 16.04
CA ALA A 83 15.74 -1.51 17.14
C ALA A 83 15.06 -1.32 18.51
N PRO A 84 15.45 -2.14 19.54
CA PRO A 84 14.94 -1.98 20.90
C PRO A 84 15.11 -0.55 21.43
N GLY A 85 14.05 0.00 22.04
CA GLY A 85 14.03 1.36 22.58
C GLY A 85 13.83 2.47 21.55
N PHE A 86 13.80 2.16 20.25
CA PHE A 86 13.60 3.15 19.20
C PHE A 86 12.18 3.22 18.71
N SER A 87 11.88 4.32 18.02
CA SER A 87 10.59 4.56 17.36
C SER A 87 10.80 4.90 15.90
N GLN A 88 9.89 4.42 15.05
CA GLN A 88 9.82 4.83 13.65
C GLN A 88 8.44 5.33 13.30
N LYS A 89 8.36 6.19 12.28
CA LYS A 89 7.12 6.71 11.72
C LYS A 89 6.83 6.05 10.39
N MET A 90 5.57 5.68 10.19
CA MET A 90 5.05 5.14 8.94
C MET A 90 3.76 5.84 8.58
N THR A 91 3.60 6.26 7.33
CA THR A 91 2.35 6.85 6.86
C THR A 91 1.71 5.89 5.88
N ALA A 92 0.54 5.37 6.23
CA ALA A 92 -0.27 4.51 5.38
C ALA A 92 -1.48 5.28 4.82
N ASN A 93 -1.85 5.00 3.57
CA ASN A 93 -3.09 5.48 2.95
C ASN A 93 -4.08 4.31 2.88
N LEU A 94 -4.94 4.23 3.88
CA LEU A 94 -5.77 3.06 4.13
C LEU A 94 -7.18 3.21 3.56
N GLN A 95 -7.65 2.16 2.91
CA GLN A 95 -9.03 2.03 2.46
C GLN A 95 -9.92 1.47 3.58
N PRO A 96 -11.25 1.72 3.55
CA PRO A 96 -12.17 1.13 4.52
C PRO A 96 -12.04 -0.40 4.59
N GLY A 97 -12.08 -0.96 5.78
CA GLY A 97 -12.00 -2.39 6.00
C GLY A 97 -11.31 -2.79 7.29
N GLU A 98 -11.14 -4.10 7.45
CA GLU A 98 -10.40 -4.69 8.55
C GLU A 98 -9.04 -5.16 8.07
N TYR A 99 -8.04 -4.92 8.89
CA TYR A 99 -6.65 -5.27 8.67
C TYR A 99 -6.09 -5.93 9.93
N ASP A 100 -5.08 -6.75 9.77
CA ASP A 100 -4.27 -7.24 10.86
C ASP A 100 -3.02 -6.36 11.03
N MET A 101 -2.45 -6.35 12.23
CA MET A 101 -1.15 -5.75 12.51
C MET A 101 -0.24 -6.81 13.09
N THR A 102 0.99 -6.93 12.58
CA THR A 102 2.00 -7.75 13.24
C THR A 102 2.47 -7.07 14.54
N CYS A 103 2.74 -7.86 15.56
CA CYS A 103 3.17 -7.35 16.86
C CYS A 103 4.57 -7.87 17.23
N GLY A 104 5.50 -7.72 16.30
CA GLY A 104 6.88 -8.16 16.44
C GLY A 104 7.06 -9.63 16.04
N LEU A 105 7.32 -10.53 17.00
CA LEU A 105 7.57 -11.93 16.69
C LEU A 105 6.35 -12.63 16.08
N LEU A 106 6.59 -13.53 15.13
CA LEU A 106 5.54 -14.35 14.50
C LEU A 106 4.68 -15.14 15.48
N THR A 107 5.21 -15.44 16.68
CA THR A 107 4.49 -16.12 17.75
C THR A 107 3.55 -15.22 18.56
N ASN A 108 3.68 -13.90 18.39
CA ASN A 108 2.82 -12.94 19.07
C ASN A 108 1.44 -12.88 18.41
N PRO A 109 0.36 -12.61 19.18
CA PRO A 109 -0.95 -12.43 18.59
C PRO A 109 -0.96 -11.20 17.67
N LYS A 110 -1.59 -11.34 16.51
CA LYS A 110 -1.82 -10.19 15.61
C LYS A 110 -2.82 -9.21 16.24
N GLY A 111 -2.53 -7.94 16.15
CA GLY A 111 -3.50 -6.88 16.49
C GLY A 111 -4.50 -6.64 15.36
N LYS A 112 -5.54 -5.85 15.64
CA LYS A 112 -6.58 -5.46 14.67
C LYS A 112 -6.52 -3.98 14.37
N LEU A 113 -6.61 -3.62 13.07
CA LEU A 113 -6.76 -2.26 12.61
C LEU A 113 -8.07 -2.13 11.83
N ILE A 114 -9.00 -1.35 12.37
CA ILE A 114 -10.33 -1.11 11.78
C ILE A 114 -10.32 0.25 11.12
N VAL A 115 -10.47 0.28 9.81
CA VAL A 115 -10.54 1.51 9.03
C VAL A 115 -12.00 1.79 8.68
N LYS A 116 -12.54 2.88 9.25
CA LYS A 116 -13.91 3.31 9.00
C LYS A 116 -14.01 4.02 7.66
N GLY A 117 -15.05 3.69 6.89
CA GLY A 117 -15.38 4.37 5.65
C GLY A 117 -15.68 5.86 5.87
N SER A 118 -15.36 6.66 4.86
CA SER A 118 -15.91 7.99 4.72
C SER A 118 -16.60 8.05 3.35
N ALA A 119 -17.70 8.76 3.23
CA ALA A 119 -18.44 8.83 1.97
C ALA A 119 -17.58 9.26 0.76
N THR A 120 -16.56 10.10 0.99
CA THR A 120 -15.62 10.54 -0.03
C THR A 120 -14.60 9.47 -0.39
N ALA A 121 -14.11 8.66 0.56
CA ALA A 121 -13.16 7.58 0.30
C ALA A 121 -13.85 6.41 -0.41
N ASP A 122 -15.09 6.09 -0.02
CA ASP A 122 -15.88 5.02 -0.65
C ASP A 122 -16.24 5.37 -2.11
N ALA A 123 -16.59 6.62 -2.39
CA ALA A 123 -16.86 7.09 -3.75
C ALA A 123 -15.60 7.03 -4.62
N ALA A 124 -14.46 7.54 -4.14
CA ALA A 124 -13.19 7.52 -4.88
C ALA A 124 -12.71 6.08 -5.18
N GLN A 125 -12.88 5.16 -4.24
CA GLN A 125 -12.55 3.75 -4.45
C GLN A 125 -13.48 3.09 -5.47
N SER A 126 -14.77 3.39 -5.41
CA SER A 126 -15.77 2.88 -6.35
C SER A 126 -15.45 3.32 -7.79
N ASP A 127 -15.14 4.60 -8.00
CA ASP A 127 -14.78 5.14 -9.31
C ASP A 127 -13.48 4.54 -9.85
N ALA A 128 -12.46 4.37 -9.00
CA ALA A 128 -11.21 3.73 -9.37
C ALA A 128 -11.41 2.26 -9.78
N LEU A 129 -12.20 1.49 -9.02
CA LEU A 129 -12.52 0.11 -9.35
C LEU A 129 -13.31 -0.01 -10.65
N LEU A 130 -14.27 0.89 -10.89
CA LEU A 130 -15.04 0.92 -12.15
C LEU A 130 -14.13 1.21 -13.33
N SER A 131 -13.19 2.17 -13.21
CA SER A 131 -12.25 2.52 -14.27
C SER A 131 -11.27 1.38 -14.61
N LEU A 132 -10.96 0.51 -13.63
CA LEU A 132 -10.04 -0.63 -13.79
C LEU A 132 -10.75 -1.95 -14.11
N SER A 133 -12.08 -1.99 -14.12
CA SER A 133 -12.85 -3.23 -14.26
C SER A 133 -12.51 -4.05 -15.50
N GLY A 134 -12.27 -3.40 -16.63
CA GLY A 134 -11.81 -4.04 -17.87
C GLY A 134 -10.43 -4.69 -17.69
N ALA A 135 -9.46 -3.93 -17.20
CA ALA A 135 -8.09 -4.43 -16.97
C ALA A 135 -8.06 -5.59 -15.96
N ILE A 136 -8.85 -5.52 -14.90
CA ILE A 136 -8.98 -6.61 -13.92
C ILE A 136 -9.54 -7.87 -14.58
N THR A 137 -10.54 -7.73 -15.43
CA THR A 137 -11.13 -8.87 -16.15
C THR A 137 -10.13 -9.53 -17.09
N GLU A 138 -9.40 -8.74 -17.87
CA GLU A 138 -8.36 -9.22 -18.78
C GLU A 138 -7.21 -9.89 -18.03
N TYR A 139 -6.75 -9.28 -16.95
CA TYR A 139 -5.68 -9.84 -16.12
C TYR A 139 -6.11 -11.16 -15.47
N LYS A 140 -7.32 -11.27 -14.98
CA LYS A 140 -7.87 -12.52 -14.45
C LYS A 140 -7.90 -13.62 -15.50
N ALA A 141 -8.32 -13.32 -16.72
CA ALA A 141 -8.31 -14.29 -17.84
C ALA A 141 -6.89 -14.73 -18.18
N TYR A 142 -5.93 -13.78 -18.22
CA TYR A 142 -4.52 -14.05 -18.43
C TYR A 142 -3.95 -15.00 -17.37
N VAL A 143 -4.11 -14.67 -16.08
CA VAL A 143 -3.63 -15.51 -14.97
C VAL A 143 -4.26 -16.91 -15.02
N THR A 144 -5.54 -17.00 -15.33
CA THR A 144 -6.24 -18.29 -15.48
C THR A 144 -5.61 -19.15 -16.59
N ALA A 145 -5.32 -18.55 -17.73
CA ALA A 145 -4.70 -19.26 -18.86
C ALA A 145 -3.26 -19.71 -18.53
N GLU A 146 -2.43 -18.84 -17.94
CA GLU A 146 -1.06 -19.18 -17.54
C GLU A 146 -1.04 -20.28 -16.46
N THR A 147 -1.93 -20.23 -15.49
CA THR A 147 -2.07 -21.28 -14.46
C THR A 147 -2.44 -22.63 -15.08
N ALA A 148 -3.35 -22.66 -16.05
CA ALA A 148 -3.72 -23.89 -16.72
C ALA A 148 -2.53 -24.50 -17.50
N GLN A 149 -1.73 -23.67 -18.15
CA GLN A 149 -0.51 -24.12 -18.86
C GLN A 149 0.56 -24.60 -17.87
N LEU A 150 0.73 -23.90 -16.73
CA LEU A 150 1.64 -24.33 -15.68
C LEU A 150 1.27 -25.72 -15.13
N VAL A 151 0.00 -25.95 -14.84
CA VAL A 151 -0.50 -27.25 -14.35
C VAL A 151 -0.23 -28.36 -15.37
N ALA A 152 -0.56 -28.13 -16.65
CA ALA A 152 -0.36 -29.10 -17.73
C ALA A 152 1.14 -29.38 -17.94
N GLY A 153 1.97 -28.33 -17.99
CA GLY A 153 3.43 -28.45 -18.15
C GLY A 153 4.08 -29.16 -16.97
N THR A 154 3.69 -28.84 -15.74
CA THR A 154 4.20 -29.49 -14.52
C THR A 154 3.85 -30.99 -14.52
N LYS A 155 2.62 -31.33 -14.93
CA LYS A 155 2.24 -32.74 -15.07
C LYS A 155 3.12 -33.47 -16.11
N ALA A 156 3.30 -32.93 -17.29
CA ALA A 156 4.12 -33.52 -18.32
C ALA A 156 5.59 -33.68 -17.89
N PHE A 157 6.13 -32.66 -17.22
CA PHE A 157 7.47 -32.66 -16.64
C PHE A 157 7.65 -33.77 -15.59
N THR A 158 6.72 -33.85 -14.64
CA THR A 158 6.78 -34.90 -13.59
C THR A 158 6.57 -36.32 -14.15
N ASP A 159 5.71 -36.47 -15.16
CA ASP A 159 5.53 -37.77 -15.85
C ASP A 159 6.81 -38.22 -16.56
N ALA A 160 7.53 -37.31 -17.24
CA ALA A 160 8.83 -37.60 -17.86
C ALA A 160 9.88 -38.03 -16.81
N ILE A 161 9.94 -37.37 -15.67
CA ILE A 161 10.83 -37.76 -14.56
C ILE A 161 10.51 -39.18 -14.07
N LYS A 162 9.24 -39.46 -13.83
CA LYS A 162 8.79 -40.79 -13.35
C LYS A 162 9.07 -41.89 -14.37
N ALA A 163 9.06 -41.58 -15.66
CA ALA A 163 9.40 -42.49 -16.73
C ALA A 163 10.92 -42.67 -16.93
N GLY A 164 11.76 -41.88 -16.25
CA GLY A 164 13.21 -41.88 -16.45
C GLY A 164 13.67 -41.18 -17.73
N ASP A 165 12.78 -40.48 -18.42
CA ASP A 165 13.08 -39.74 -19.67
C ASP A 165 13.68 -38.36 -19.33
N LEU A 166 14.98 -38.36 -19.06
CA LEU A 166 15.72 -37.19 -18.64
C LEU A 166 15.76 -36.10 -19.72
N GLU A 167 15.90 -36.49 -20.97
CA GLU A 167 16.00 -35.52 -22.08
C GLU A 167 14.66 -34.78 -22.28
N LYS A 168 13.55 -35.49 -22.21
CA LYS A 168 12.22 -34.88 -22.22
C LYS A 168 11.97 -34.01 -21.01
N ALA A 169 12.35 -34.45 -19.81
CA ALA A 169 12.23 -33.65 -18.61
C ALA A 169 12.99 -32.33 -18.74
N LYS A 170 14.25 -32.35 -19.17
CA LYS A 170 15.06 -31.15 -19.45
C LYS A 170 14.39 -30.22 -20.45
N SER A 171 13.83 -30.73 -21.52
CA SER A 171 13.16 -29.91 -22.55
C SER A 171 11.88 -29.24 -22.06
N LEU A 172 11.21 -29.83 -21.07
CA LEU A 172 9.95 -29.32 -20.49
C LEU A 172 10.18 -28.31 -19.35
N TYR A 173 11.35 -28.31 -18.72
CA TYR A 173 11.59 -27.48 -17.52
C TYR A 173 11.42 -25.98 -17.80
N ALA A 174 12.19 -25.42 -18.71
CA ALA A 174 12.16 -23.98 -18.97
C ALA A 174 10.81 -23.47 -19.50
N PRO A 175 10.15 -24.14 -20.49
CA PRO A 175 8.82 -23.74 -20.93
C PRO A 175 7.78 -23.76 -19.82
N THR A 176 7.81 -24.78 -18.94
CA THR A 176 6.89 -24.88 -17.80
C THR A 176 7.14 -23.78 -16.78
N ARG A 177 8.39 -23.57 -16.41
CA ARG A 177 8.79 -22.52 -15.47
C ARG A 177 8.37 -21.12 -15.94
N GLN A 178 8.42 -20.86 -17.24
CA GLN A 178 8.03 -19.58 -17.81
C GLN A 178 6.58 -19.18 -17.49
N HIS A 179 5.67 -20.14 -17.37
CA HIS A 179 4.28 -19.88 -16.98
C HIS A 179 4.18 -19.44 -15.51
N TYR A 180 5.01 -20.00 -14.64
CA TYR A 180 5.10 -19.55 -13.24
C TYR A 180 5.62 -18.13 -13.16
N GLU A 181 6.74 -17.83 -13.79
CA GLU A 181 7.36 -16.51 -13.77
C GLU A 181 6.39 -15.39 -14.22
N ARG A 182 5.48 -15.70 -15.13
CA ARG A 182 4.47 -14.75 -15.61
C ARG A 182 3.37 -14.44 -14.61
N ILE A 183 3.11 -15.35 -13.68
CA ILE A 183 2.09 -15.18 -12.65
C ILE A 183 2.69 -14.97 -11.26
N GLU A 184 4.00 -14.99 -11.12
CA GLU A 184 4.72 -14.86 -9.86
C GLU A 184 4.23 -13.68 -9.01
N PRO A 185 4.03 -12.45 -9.56
CA PRO A 185 3.57 -11.31 -8.75
C PRO A 185 2.23 -11.54 -8.03
N ILE A 186 1.36 -12.42 -8.55
CA ILE A 186 0.11 -12.77 -7.88
C ILE A 186 0.24 -14.08 -7.09
N ALA A 187 1.13 -14.98 -7.51
CA ALA A 187 1.37 -16.25 -6.81
C ALA A 187 1.98 -16.01 -5.42
N GLU A 188 2.85 -15.02 -5.29
CA GLU A 188 3.45 -14.61 -4.03
C GLU A 188 2.44 -14.17 -2.96
N LEU A 189 1.27 -13.68 -3.36
CA LEU A 189 0.18 -13.36 -2.43
C LEU A 189 -0.38 -14.59 -1.68
N PHE A 190 -0.01 -15.77 -2.11
CA PHE A 190 -0.47 -17.06 -1.58
C PHE A 190 0.69 -17.93 -1.09
N SER A 191 1.84 -17.33 -0.81
CA SER A 191 3.06 -18.06 -0.42
C SER A 191 2.91 -18.86 0.86
N ASP A 192 1.96 -18.49 1.72
CA ASP A 192 1.69 -19.14 3.01
C ASP A 192 0.66 -20.30 2.92
N LEU A 193 0.22 -20.64 1.71
CA LEU A 193 -0.67 -21.79 1.45
C LEU A 193 0.11 -23.01 1.01
#